data_e178f27198cac5c412720e2ee914ab1d
#
_entry.id   e178f27198cac5c412720e2ee914ab1d
#
_cell.length_a   1.000
_cell.length_b   1.000
_cell.length_c   1.000
_cell.angle_alpha   90.00
_cell.angle_beta   90.00
_cell.angle_gamma   90.00
#
_symmetry.space_group_name_H-M   'P 1'
#
loop_
_entity.id
_entity.type
_entity.pdbx_description
1 polymer ?
#
loop_
_entity_poly.entity_id
_entity_poly.type
_entity_poly.pdbx_seq_one_letter_code
_entity_poly.pdbx_strand_id
1 'polypeptide(L)'
;MAKLHAQVFERRRDFLHNVSTTLIKNHDFVAAEELRSKNMLKNHALAMSIADVGWRTFLGMLAYKAELYHRQFLTVNPKNTTQACHECGFVMGTAGTEKLTLADREWICPKCHAHHVRDHNAAQNILTKGIIKLA
;
A
#
# COMPACT_ATOMS: atom_id res chain seq x y z
N MET A 1 0.21 -7.88 -32.57
CA MET A 1 0.24 -8.40 -31.18
C MET A 1 1.37 -7.79 -30.36
N ALA A 2 2.62 -7.92 -30.80
CA ALA A 2 3.77 -7.35 -30.07
C ALA A 2 3.70 -5.84 -29.89
N LYS A 3 3.26 -5.09 -30.90
CA LYS A 3 3.09 -3.63 -30.81
C LYS A 3 2.04 -3.22 -29.78
N LEU A 4 0.94 -3.98 -29.70
CA LEU A 4 -0.13 -3.69 -28.73
C LEU A 4 0.35 -3.90 -27.28
N HIS A 5 1.07 -5.00 -27.03
CA HIS A 5 1.65 -5.27 -25.70
C HIS A 5 2.65 -4.19 -25.30
N ALA A 6 3.51 -3.75 -26.22
CA ALA A 6 4.46 -2.67 -25.98
C ALA A 6 3.75 -1.35 -25.66
N GLN A 7 2.68 -1.00 -26.37
CA GLN A 7 1.91 0.22 -26.12
C GLN A 7 1.23 0.18 -24.74
N VAL A 8 0.65 -0.96 -24.35
CA VAL A 8 0.03 -1.10 -23.02
C VAL A 8 1.07 -0.97 -21.92
N PHE A 9 2.24 -1.58 -22.09
CA PHE A 9 3.34 -1.49 -21.14
C PHE A 9 3.80 -0.03 -20.97
N GLU A 10 4.02 0.68 -22.07
CA GLU A 10 4.45 2.08 -22.05
C GLU A 10 3.43 2.99 -21.38
N ARG A 11 2.13 2.83 -21.67
CA ARG A 11 1.06 3.61 -21.04
C ARG A 11 1.01 3.39 -19.53
N ARG A 12 1.15 2.15 -19.07
CA ARG A 12 1.19 1.83 -17.63
C ARG A 12 2.40 2.47 -16.98
N ARG A 13 3.55 2.39 -17.63
CA ARG A 13 4.79 3.00 -17.15
C ARG A 13 4.65 4.52 -17.03
N ASP A 14 4.11 5.17 -18.06
CA ASP A 14 3.88 6.61 -18.04
C ASP A 14 2.92 7.03 -16.93
N PHE A 15 1.84 6.27 -16.74
CA PHE A 15 0.90 6.48 -15.63
C PHE A 15 1.61 6.40 -14.27
N LEU A 16 2.38 5.36 -14.04
CA LEU A 16 3.12 5.19 -12.78
C LEU A 16 4.15 6.31 -12.56
N HIS A 17 4.83 6.75 -13.64
CA HIS A 17 5.75 7.88 -13.56
C HIS A 17 5.03 9.17 -13.17
N ASN A 18 3.89 9.46 -13.77
CA ASN A 18 3.12 10.66 -13.48
C ASN A 18 2.60 10.67 -12.04
N VAL A 19 2.03 9.56 -11.58
CA VAL A 19 1.49 9.44 -10.23
C VAL A 19 2.61 9.54 -9.19
N SER A 20 3.72 8.82 -9.39
CA SER A 20 4.85 8.84 -8.44
C SER A 20 5.48 10.22 -8.34
N THR A 21 5.65 10.92 -9.48
CA THR A 21 6.20 12.28 -9.48
C THR A 21 5.27 13.25 -8.73
N THR A 22 3.97 13.18 -8.98
CA THR A 22 2.98 14.04 -8.31
C THR A 22 2.98 13.80 -6.79
N LEU A 23 3.00 12.55 -6.36
CA LEU A 23 3.05 12.21 -4.93
C LEU A 23 4.30 12.76 -4.26
N ILE A 24 5.45 12.53 -4.84
CA ILE A 24 6.73 12.95 -4.25
C ILE A 24 6.88 14.47 -4.22
N LYS A 25 6.47 15.16 -5.29
CA LYS A 25 6.57 16.62 -5.34
C LYS A 25 5.66 17.33 -4.34
N ASN A 26 4.47 16.76 -4.10
CA ASN A 26 3.43 17.41 -3.30
C ASN A 26 3.44 17.02 -1.82
N HIS A 27 4.30 16.10 -1.41
CA HIS A 27 4.34 15.61 -0.03
C HIS A 27 5.78 15.51 0.47
N ASP A 28 6.02 15.96 1.69
CA ASP A 28 7.34 15.84 2.32
C ASP A 28 7.66 14.42 2.72
N PHE A 29 6.64 13.62 2.99
CA PHE A 29 6.77 12.25 3.47
C PHE A 29 5.71 11.36 2.81
N VAL A 30 6.15 10.21 2.28
CA VAL A 30 5.28 9.18 1.71
C VAL A 30 5.63 7.84 2.33
N ALA A 31 4.63 7.13 2.83
CA ALA A 31 4.76 5.77 3.35
C ALA A 31 3.92 4.81 2.51
N ALA A 32 4.43 3.62 2.28
CA ALA A 32 3.72 2.56 1.56
C ALA A 32 3.98 1.21 2.21
N GLU A 33 3.14 0.23 1.90
CA GLU A 33 3.34 -1.14 2.35
C GLU A 33 4.46 -1.81 1.56
N GLU A 34 5.31 -2.55 2.26
CA GLU A 34 6.32 -3.40 1.62
C GLU A 34 5.67 -4.63 0.98
N LEU A 35 6.33 -5.20 -0.03
CA LEU A 35 5.89 -6.44 -0.65
C LEU A 35 6.18 -7.63 0.28
N ARG A 36 5.22 -8.57 0.36
CA ARG A 36 5.40 -9.81 1.12
C ARG A 36 6.18 -10.83 0.28
N SER A 37 7.50 -10.84 0.45
CA SER A 37 8.39 -11.75 -0.27
C SER A 37 8.06 -13.23 -0.04
N LYS A 38 7.56 -13.61 1.15
CA LYS A 38 7.19 -14.98 1.47
C LYS A 38 6.05 -15.51 0.60
N ASN A 39 5.05 -14.70 0.31
CA ASN A 39 3.96 -15.08 -0.58
C ASN A 39 4.43 -15.21 -2.03
N MET A 40 5.39 -14.42 -2.42
CA MET A 40 5.99 -14.49 -3.77
C MET A 40 6.81 -15.77 -3.94
N LEU A 41 7.53 -16.22 -2.91
CA LEU A 41 8.31 -17.46 -2.94
C LEU A 41 7.43 -18.71 -2.97
N LYS A 42 6.30 -18.71 -2.28
CA LYS A 42 5.35 -19.83 -2.27
C LYS A 42 4.66 -20.04 -3.62
N ASN A 43 4.50 -18.98 -4.37
CA ASN A 43 3.79 -18.97 -5.66
C ASN A 43 4.74 -18.75 -6.84
N HIS A 44 6.01 -19.15 -6.72
CA HIS A 44 6.98 -18.95 -7.79
C HIS A 44 6.64 -19.68 -9.09
N ALA A 45 5.81 -20.74 -9.02
CA ALA A 45 5.31 -21.44 -10.20
C ALA A 45 4.28 -20.62 -10.98
N LEU A 46 3.64 -19.64 -10.34
CA LEU A 46 2.80 -18.66 -11.00
C LEU A 46 3.66 -17.42 -11.21
N ALA A 47 3.92 -17.05 -12.43
CA ALA A 47 4.60 -15.80 -12.73
C ALA A 47 4.02 -14.69 -11.84
N MET A 48 4.89 -13.82 -11.30
CA MET A 48 4.46 -12.65 -10.53
C MET A 48 3.28 -12.00 -11.23
N SER A 49 2.17 -11.77 -10.54
CA SER A 49 1.00 -11.13 -11.14
C SER A 49 1.40 -9.76 -11.69
N ILE A 50 0.70 -9.30 -12.71
CA ILE A 50 0.92 -7.97 -13.30
C ILE A 50 0.80 -6.89 -12.23
N ALA A 51 -0.11 -7.05 -11.27
CA ALA A 51 -0.29 -6.12 -10.16
C ALA A 51 0.95 -6.06 -9.25
N ASP A 52 1.58 -7.21 -8.96
CA ASP A 52 2.79 -7.26 -8.11
C ASP A 52 3.99 -6.62 -8.80
N VAL A 53 4.16 -6.85 -10.11
CA VAL A 53 5.20 -6.19 -10.91
C VAL A 53 4.98 -4.68 -10.93
N GLY A 54 3.74 -4.24 -11.16
CA GLY A 54 3.38 -2.82 -11.16
C GLY A 54 3.64 -2.16 -9.82
N TRP A 55 3.28 -2.82 -8.72
CA TRP A 55 3.51 -2.31 -7.37
C TRP A 55 5.01 -2.18 -7.06
N ARG A 56 5.80 -3.20 -7.38
CA ARG A 56 7.26 -3.16 -7.20
C ARG A 56 7.89 -2.02 -8.01
N THR A 57 7.49 -1.86 -9.26
CA THR A 57 7.95 -0.77 -10.13
C THR A 57 7.61 0.58 -9.52
N PHE A 58 6.38 0.74 -9.04
CA PHE A 58 5.91 1.96 -8.41
C PHE A 58 6.70 2.30 -7.14
N LEU A 59 6.95 1.32 -6.27
CA LEU A 59 7.77 1.52 -5.07
C LEU A 59 9.19 1.96 -5.42
N GLY A 60 9.79 1.37 -6.46
CA GLY A 60 11.10 1.77 -6.95
C GLY A 60 11.12 3.20 -7.46
N MET A 61 10.07 3.62 -8.16
CA MET A 61 9.93 5.01 -8.64
C MET A 61 9.80 5.99 -7.48
N LEU A 62 9.02 5.67 -6.46
CA LEU A 62 8.89 6.51 -5.26
C LEU A 62 10.22 6.65 -4.54
N ALA A 63 10.97 5.56 -4.43
CA ALA A 63 12.27 5.56 -3.73
C ALA A 63 13.29 6.48 -4.41
N TYR A 64 13.53 6.31 -5.72
CA TYR A 64 14.54 7.14 -6.38
C TYR A 64 14.09 8.59 -6.55
N LYS A 65 12.79 8.84 -6.75
CA LYS A 65 12.28 10.21 -6.87
C LYS A 65 12.32 10.94 -5.54
N ALA A 66 12.10 10.24 -4.42
CA ALA A 66 12.25 10.83 -3.09
C ALA A 66 13.68 11.34 -2.87
N GLU A 67 14.69 10.56 -3.25
CA GLU A 67 16.09 11.01 -3.20
C GLU A 67 16.31 12.23 -4.12
N LEU A 68 15.79 12.15 -5.35
CA LEU A 68 15.98 13.21 -6.35
C LEU A 68 15.36 14.54 -5.89
N TYR A 69 14.20 14.52 -5.26
CA TYR A 69 13.48 15.71 -4.82
C TYR A 69 13.69 16.05 -3.34
N HIS A 70 14.61 15.37 -2.66
CA HIS A 70 14.91 15.57 -1.23
C HIS A 70 13.68 15.39 -0.34
N ARG A 71 12.89 14.35 -0.63
CA ARG A 71 11.71 13.96 0.16
C ARG A 71 11.99 12.70 0.92
N GLN A 72 11.13 12.38 1.89
CA GLN A 72 11.20 11.15 2.67
C GLN A 72 10.24 10.11 2.09
N PHE A 73 10.75 8.92 1.81
CA PHE A 73 9.94 7.77 1.42
C PHE A 73 10.42 6.54 2.19
N LEU A 74 9.49 5.76 2.72
CA LEU A 74 9.80 4.46 3.31
C LEU A 74 8.64 3.49 3.17
N THR A 75 8.94 2.21 3.36
CA THR A 75 7.94 1.14 3.36
C THR A 75 7.75 0.60 4.78
N VAL A 76 6.54 0.11 5.05
CA VAL A 76 6.17 -0.44 6.35
C VAL A 76 5.61 -1.84 6.20
N ASN A 77 5.66 -2.62 7.29
CA ASN A 77 5.09 -3.96 7.34
C ASN A 77 3.56 -3.88 7.17
N PRO A 78 2.96 -4.65 6.24
CA PRO A 78 1.52 -4.61 5.98
C PRO A 78 0.66 -5.28 7.07
N LYS A 79 1.25 -5.90 8.08
CA LYS A 79 0.51 -6.63 9.11
C LYS A 79 -0.55 -5.74 9.77
N ASN A 80 -1.81 -6.19 9.73
CA ASN A 80 -2.97 -5.56 10.38
C ASN A 80 -3.34 -4.16 9.87
N THR A 81 -2.76 -3.66 8.79
CA THR A 81 -3.09 -2.32 8.29
C THR A 81 -4.56 -2.19 7.89
N THR A 82 -5.16 -3.25 7.36
CA THR A 82 -6.59 -3.26 7.00
C THR A 82 -7.50 -3.67 8.16
N GLN A 83 -6.96 -4.31 9.20
CA GLN A 83 -7.75 -4.88 10.31
C GLN A 83 -7.79 -4.01 11.56
N ALA A 84 -6.79 -3.16 11.77
CA ALA A 84 -6.70 -2.33 12.96
C ALA A 84 -7.52 -1.05 12.81
N CYS A 85 -8.27 -0.71 13.84
CA CYS A 85 -8.94 0.58 13.92
C CYS A 85 -7.91 1.68 14.18
N HIS A 86 -7.87 2.67 13.31
CA HIS A 86 -6.92 3.79 13.45
C HIS A 86 -7.19 4.62 14.70
N GLU A 87 -8.44 4.72 15.13
CA GLU A 87 -8.84 5.53 16.29
C GLU A 87 -8.45 4.93 17.63
N CYS A 88 -8.68 3.61 17.81
CA CYS A 88 -8.49 2.97 19.13
C CYS A 88 -7.49 1.81 19.13
N GLY A 89 -7.04 1.35 17.95
CA GLY A 89 -6.10 0.25 17.85
C GLY A 89 -6.71 -1.15 17.91
N PHE A 90 -8.04 -1.27 18.05
CA PHE A 90 -8.69 -2.58 18.05
C PHE A 90 -8.45 -3.31 16.72
N VAL A 91 -8.08 -4.60 16.80
CA VAL A 91 -7.77 -5.41 15.62
C VAL A 91 -8.89 -6.39 15.34
N MET A 92 -9.54 -6.29 14.17
CA MET A 92 -10.55 -7.24 13.72
C MET A 92 -9.92 -8.61 13.55
N GLY A 93 -10.68 -9.65 13.87
CA GLY A 93 -10.20 -11.03 13.94
C GLY A 93 -9.67 -11.42 15.31
N THR A 94 -9.81 -10.54 16.31
CA THR A 94 -9.48 -10.82 17.72
C THR A 94 -10.73 -10.65 18.59
N ALA A 95 -10.68 -11.13 19.83
CA ALA A 95 -11.77 -11.00 20.81
C ALA A 95 -13.14 -11.45 20.29
N GLY A 96 -13.16 -12.54 19.52
CA GLY A 96 -14.42 -13.12 18.98
C GLY A 96 -14.95 -12.43 17.74
N THR A 97 -14.28 -11.46 17.19
CA THR A 97 -14.66 -10.80 15.93
C THR A 97 -14.04 -11.49 14.72
N GLU A 98 -14.70 -11.36 13.57
CA GLU A 98 -14.17 -11.88 12.30
C GLU A 98 -13.27 -10.87 11.61
N LYS A 99 -12.28 -11.38 10.87
CA LYS A 99 -11.44 -10.54 10.04
C LYS A 99 -12.24 -9.88 8.93
N LEU A 100 -11.92 -8.61 8.62
CA LEU A 100 -12.45 -7.93 7.45
C LEU A 100 -11.98 -8.60 6.17
N THR A 101 -12.86 -8.70 5.18
CA THR A 101 -12.58 -9.23 3.85
C THR A 101 -12.55 -8.11 2.82
N LEU A 102 -12.19 -8.44 1.58
CA LEU A 102 -12.22 -7.47 0.49
C LEU A 102 -13.63 -6.93 0.20
N ALA A 103 -14.68 -7.67 0.60
CA ALA A 103 -16.07 -7.24 0.45
C ALA A 103 -16.47 -6.18 1.50
N ASP A 104 -15.75 -6.10 2.62
CA ASP A 104 -16.05 -5.19 3.72
C ASP A 104 -15.41 -3.83 3.47
N ARG A 105 -15.99 -3.04 2.57
CA ARG A 105 -15.47 -1.71 2.22
C ARG A 105 -15.65 -0.68 3.32
N GLU A 106 -16.72 -0.81 4.08
CA GLU A 106 -17.04 0.04 5.23
C GLU A 106 -17.29 -0.83 6.44
N TRP A 107 -16.92 -0.34 7.61
CA TRP A 107 -17.11 -1.08 8.86
C TRP A 107 -17.15 -0.14 10.07
N ILE A 108 -17.71 -0.65 11.15
CA ILE A 108 -17.80 0.09 12.42
C ILE A 108 -16.97 -0.67 13.45
N CYS A 109 -16.07 0.02 14.13
CA CYS A 109 -15.24 -0.58 15.16
C CYS A 109 -16.12 -1.04 16.34
N PRO A 110 -16.05 -2.32 16.73
CA PRO A 110 -16.87 -2.82 17.85
C PRO A 110 -16.45 -2.25 19.20
N LYS A 111 -15.25 -1.69 19.32
CA LYS A 111 -14.75 -1.13 20.57
C LYS A 111 -15.07 0.36 20.74
N CYS A 112 -14.72 1.19 19.75
CA CYS A 112 -14.90 2.64 19.85
C CYS A 112 -16.06 3.19 19.01
N HIS A 113 -16.71 2.34 18.21
CA HIS A 113 -17.84 2.67 17.35
C HIS A 113 -17.53 3.68 16.23
N ALA A 114 -16.26 3.92 15.94
CA ALA A 114 -15.85 4.75 14.81
C ALA A 114 -16.23 4.07 13.49
N HIS A 115 -16.79 4.84 12.56
CA HIS A 115 -17.07 4.39 11.21
C HIS A 115 -15.83 4.54 10.33
N HIS A 116 -15.48 3.48 9.60
CA HIS A 116 -14.31 3.46 8.73
C HIS A 116 -14.67 3.08 7.31
N VAL A 117 -14.04 3.76 6.35
CA VAL A 117 -13.84 3.24 5.00
C VAL A 117 -12.53 2.45 5.04
N ARG A 118 -12.58 1.17 4.71
CA ARG A 118 -11.46 0.24 4.93
C ARG A 118 -10.12 0.77 4.39
N ASP A 119 -10.11 1.24 3.15
CA ASP A 119 -8.88 1.69 2.50
C ASP A 119 -8.33 2.99 3.11
N HIS A 120 -9.21 3.91 3.50
CA HIS A 120 -8.80 5.13 4.22
C HIS A 120 -8.23 4.82 5.59
N ASN A 121 -8.87 3.92 6.33
CA ASN A 121 -8.37 3.47 7.62
C ASN A 121 -7.00 2.80 7.47
N ALA A 122 -6.83 1.94 6.46
CA ALA A 122 -5.55 1.31 6.16
C ALA A 122 -4.47 2.34 5.82
N ALA A 123 -4.79 3.34 5.01
CA ALA A 123 -3.85 4.41 4.67
C ALA A 123 -3.39 5.19 5.90
N GLN A 124 -4.28 5.48 6.83
CA GLN A 124 -3.95 6.13 8.09
C GLN A 124 -3.04 5.27 8.96
N ASN A 125 -3.30 3.95 9.01
CA ASN A 125 -2.43 3.01 9.73
C ASN A 125 -1.04 2.92 9.12
N ILE A 126 -0.95 2.91 7.79
CA ILE A 126 0.34 2.90 7.07
C ILE A 126 1.13 4.17 7.39
N LEU A 127 0.48 5.32 7.35
CA LEU A 127 1.11 6.60 7.68
C LEU A 127 1.63 6.60 9.12
N THR A 128 0.84 6.14 10.08
CA THR A 128 1.25 6.07 11.48
C THR A 128 2.47 5.15 11.66
N LYS A 129 2.46 3.97 11.04
CA LYS A 129 3.63 3.08 11.06
C LYS A 129 4.86 3.75 10.44
N GLY A 130 4.67 4.48 9.35
CA GLY A 130 5.73 5.23 8.69
C GLY A 130 6.34 6.31 9.56
N ILE A 131 5.51 7.08 10.24
CA ILE A 131 5.95 8.14 11.17
C ILE A 131 6.74 7.54 12.33
N ILE A 132 6.27 6.42 12.90
CA ILE A 132 6.98 5.71 13.97
C ILE A 132 8.33 5.21 13.50
N LYS A 133 8.41 4.65 12.31
CA LYS A 133 9.65 4.12 11.72
C LYS A 133 10.65 5.24 11.40
N LEU A 134 10.16 6.41 11.00
CA LEU A 134 10.98 7.57 10.66
C LEU A 134 11.64 8.18 11.91
N ALA A 135 10.98 8.13 13.05
CA ALA A 135 11.46 8.72 14.31
C ALA A 135 12.67 7.93 14.95
#